data_ebab6bebdee1af0fe2d7a7d4858900f0
#
_entry.id   ebab6bebdee1af0fe2d7a7d4858900f0
#
_cell.length_a   1.000
_cell.length_b   1.000
_cell.length_c   1.000
_cell.angle_alpha   90.00
_cell.angle_beta   90.00
_cell.angle_gamma   90.00
#
_symmetry.space_group_name_H-M   'P 1'
#
loop_
_entity.id
_entity.type
_entity.pdbx_description
1 polymer ?
#
loop_
_entity_poly.entity_id
_entity_poly.type
_entity_poly.pdbx_seq_one_letter_code
_entity_poly.pdbx_strand_id
1 'polypeptide(L)'
;GTLGRHHVAPIAIHYTNAFSSYGPLRAGPRGLHYFTLRNGYDPGARYVRESAHEMRGRPRRFREAKADAGPPPDAGTLAALRGIESLVLLPMASDGLAAWRHRLPPGAALRGPAPSRGEGQYWVVTAGSLAFGEGAPLPPLSCAFIFPDGAPAQALAGPGGAEVLVLQYPRGRAHLPA
;
A
#
# COMPACT_ATOMS: atom_id res chain seq x y z
N GLY A 1 -4.44 -4.58 -16.91
CA GLY A 1 -5.66 -5.17 -16.39
C GLY A 1 -6.73 -4.14 -16.07
N THR A 2 -7.84 -4.59 -15.47
CA THR A 2 -8.92 -3.70 -15.00
C THR A 2 -9.39 -4.08 -13.61
N LEU A 3 -9.85 -3.08 -12.85
CA LEU A 3 -10.60 -3.22 -11.60
C LEU A 3 -11.97 -2.57 -11.80
N GLY A 4 -12.99 -3.38 -11.98
CA GLY A 4 -14.30 -2.90 -12.44
C GLY A 4 -14.18 -2.21 -13.79
N ARG A 5 -14.51 -0.92 -13.83
CA ARG A 5 -14.40 -0.07 -15.04
C ARG A 5 -13.06 0.67 -15.14
N HIS A 6 -12.20 0.58 -14.11
CA HIS A 6 -10.95 1.31 -14.09
C HIS A 6 -9.83 0.49 -14.74
N HIS A 7 -9.09 1.10 -15.64
CA HIS A 7 -7.85 0.54 -16.15
C HIS A 7 -6.81 0.58 -15.03
N VAL A 8 -6.12 -0.54 -14.80
CA VAL A 8 -5.05 -0.64 -13.82
C VAL A 8 -3.72 -0.70 -14.55
N ALA A 9 -2.95 0.38 -14.42
CA ALA A 9 -1.56 0.45 -14.87
C ALA A 9 -0.61 0.03 -13.75
N PRO A 10 0.61 -0.40 -14.05
CA PRO A 10 1.67 -0.57 -13.05
C PRO A 10 2.15 0.81 -12.54
N ILE A 11 2.17 1.14 -11.27
CA ILE A 11 1.58 0.46 -10.11
C ILE A 11 0.36 1.26 -9.68
N ALA A 12 -0.74 0.59 -9.40
CA ALA A 12 -1.94 1.24 -8.88
C ALA A 12 -2.21 0.78 -7.46
N ILE A 13 -2.73 1.67 -6.62
CA ILE A 13 -3.22 1.36 -5.29
C ILE A 13 -4.74 1.47 -5.26
N HIS A 14 -5.35 0.58 -4.51
CA HIS A 14 -6.79 0.56 -4.29
C HIS A 14 -7.09 0.24 -2.84
N TYR A 15 -7.77 1.14 -2.17
CA TYR A 15 -8.30 0.93 -0.83
C TYR A 15 -9.81 0.74 -0.89
N THR A 16 -10.32 -0.21 -0.12
CA THR A 16 -11.74 -0.41 0.12
C THR A 16 -11.98 -0.84 1.56
N ASN A 17 -13.07 -0.37 2.17
CA ASN A 17 -13.48 -0.79 3.51
C ASN A 17 -13.92 -2.24 3.53
N ALA A 18 -13.87 -2.86 4.71
CA ALA A 18 -14.51 -4.14 4.97
C ALA A 18 -15.99 -4.12 4.55
N PHE A 19 -16.52 -5.28 4.15
CA PHE A 19 -17.87 -5.47 3.64
C PHE A 19 -18.26 -4.61 2.43
N SER A 20 -17.27 -4.09 1.72
CA SER A 20 -17.46 -3.38 0.45
C SER A 20 -17.06 -4.27 -0.71
N SER A 21 -17.96 -4.45 -1.66
CA SER A 21 -17.65 -5.21 -2.87
C SER A 21 -16.87 -4.35 -3.86
N TYR A 22 -15.92 -4.93 -4.53
CA TYR A 22 -15.17 -4.32 -5.62
C TYR A 22 -14.91 -5.35 -6.73
N GLY A 23 -14.49 -4.89 -7.88
CA GLY A 23 -14.17 -5.74 -9.02
C GLY A 23 -15.20 -5.64 -10.15
N PRO A 24 -15.16 -6.57 -11.13
CA PRO A 24 -14.22 -7.69 -11.21
C PRO A 24 -12.78 -7.26 -11.46
N LEU A 25 -11.82 -8.05 -10.96
CA LEU A 25 -10.43 -7.95 -11.37
C LEU A 25 -10.23 -8.76 -12.65
N ARG A 26 -9.68 -8.14 -13.68
CA ARG A 26 -9.40 -8.81 -14.96
C ARG A 26 -7.96 -8.57 -15.36
N ALA A 27 -7.24 -9.66 -15.61
CA ALA A 27 -5.88 -9.61 -16.14
C ALA A 27 -5.88 -9.08 -17.58
N GLY A 28 -4.85 -8.32 -17.91
CA GLY A 28 -4.55 -7.96 -19.31
C GLY A 28 -3.71 -9.03 -20.01
N PRO A 29 -3.26 -8.80 -21.26
CA PRO A 29 -2.44 -9.75 -22.00
C PRO A 29 -1.13 -10.14 -21.31
N ARG A 30 -0.59 -9.26 -20.48
CA ARG A 30 0.63 -9.48 -19.68
C ARG A 30 0.35 -10.01 -18.27
N GLY A 31 -0.87 -10.44 -17.99
CA GLY A 31 -1.27 -10.85 -16.65
C GLY A 31 -1.63 -9.68 -15.74
N LEU A 32 -1.83 -9.98 -14.47
CA LEU A 32 -2.05 -9.04 -13.37
C LEU A 32 -1.48 -9.65 -12.09
N HIS A 33 -0.56 -8.92 -11.46
CA HIS A 33 -0.08 -9.24 -10.12
C HIS A 33 -0.67 -8.23 -9.15
N TYR A 34 -1.08 -8.68 -7.97
CA TYR A 34 -1.58 -7.77 -6.93
C TYR A 34 -1.28 -8.32 -5.54
N PHE A 35 -1.07 -7.43 -4.60
CA PHE A 35 -1.07 -7.71 -3.17
C PHE A 35 -2.45 -7.45 -2.60
N THR A 36 -2.86 -8.30 -1.67
CA THR A 36 -3.99 -8.02 -0.80
C THR A 36 -3.43 -7.77 0.60
N LEU A 37 -3.36 -6.49 0.98
CA LEU A 37 -2.80 -6.07 2.25
C LEU A 37 -3.95 -5.92 3.27
N ARG A 38 -3.72 -6.39 4.49
CA ARG A 38 -4.70 -6.36 5.58
C ARG A 38 -4.02 -5.90 6.87
N ASN A 39 -4.65 -5.01 7.61
CA ASN A 39 -4.15 -4.58 8.91
C ASN A 39 -4.75 -5.36 10.10
N GLY A 40 -5.41 -6.46 9.84
CA GLY A 40 -6.00 -7.35 10.82
C GLY A 40 -6.41 -8.68 10.23
N TYR A 41 -6.98 -9.55 11.06
CA TYR A 41 -7.50 -10.82 10.59
C TYR A 41 -8.55 -10.65 9.51
N ASP A 42 -8.46 -11.46 8.50
CA ASP A 42 -9.41 -11.53 7.40
C ASP A 42 -9.62 -13.02 7.04
N PRO A 43 -10.85 -13.53 7.02
CA PRO A 43 -11.13 -14.94 6.72
C PRO A 43 -10.88 -15.31 5.25
N GLY A 44 -10.41 -14.38 4.43
CA GLY A 44 -10.13 -14.58 3.01
C GLY A 44 -11.14 -13.95 2.09
N ALA A 45 -10.95 -14.16 0.80
CA ALA A 45 -11.80 -13.61 -0.24
C ALA A 45 -13.21 -14.19 -0.17
N ARG A 46 -14.22 -13.32 -0.30
CA ARG A 46 -15.62 -13.68 -0.40
C ARG A 46 -16.17 -13.18 -1.73
N TYR A 47 -16.80 -14.04 -2.48
CA TYR A 47 -17.42 -13.66 -3.76
C TYR A 47 -18.84 -13.20 -3.52
N VAL A 48 -19.19 -12.00 -4.01
CA VAL A 48 -20.50 -11.35 -3.76
C VAL A 48 -21.67 -12.25 -4.14
N ARG A 49 -21.56 -12.99 -5.25
CA ARG A 49 -22.62 -13.89 -5.71
C ARG A 49 -22.99 -14.95 -4.67
N GLU A 50 -22.00 -15.45 -3.94
CA GLU A 50 -22.17 -16.55 -2.98
C GLU A 50 -22.42 -16.03 -1.57
N SER A 51 -21.78 -14.91 -1.20
CA SER A 51 -21.70 -14.40 0.17
C SER A 51 -22.53 -13.12 0.39
N ALA A 52 -23.39 -12.72 -0.55
CA ALA A 52 -24.19 -11.51 -0.40
C ALA A 52 -25.08 -11.52 0.86
N HIS A 53 -25.52 -12.71 1.29
CA HIS A 53 -26.31 -12.88 2.52
C HIS A 53 -25.53 -12.56 3.79
N GLU A 54 -24.22 -12.84 3.82
CA GLU A 54 -23.33 -12.53 4.95
C GLU A 54 -23.11 -11.03 5.13
N MET A 55 -23.34 -10.25 4.09
CA MET A 55 -23.22 -8.79 4.12
C MET A 55 -24.47 -8.10 4.65
N ARG A 56 -25.60 -8.85 4.80
CA ARG A 56 -26.85 -8.28 5.32
C ARG A 56 -26.69 -7.94 6.80
N GLY A 57 -27.11 -6.74 7.19
CA GLY A 57 -27.02 -6.27 8.56
C GLY A 57 -25.62 -5.81 9.00
N ARG A 58 -24.61 -5.94 8.15
CA ARG A 58 -23.27 -5.39 8.45
C ARG A 58 -23.24 -3.88 8.19
N PRO A 59 -22.51 -3.12 9.00
CA PRO A 59 -22.36 -1.67 8.79
C PRO A 59 -21.69 -1.42 7.43
N ARG A 60 -22.43 -0.83 6.51
CA ARG A 60 -21.92 -0.47 5.17
C ARG A 60 -21.52 0.99 5.17
N ARG A 61 -20.24 1.25 5.43
CA ARG A 61 -19.64 2.54 5.13
C ARG A 61 -18.78 2.35 3.88
N PHE A 62 -19.41 2.27 2.72
CA PHE A 62 -18.68 2.16 1.47
C PHE A 62 -17.69 3.30 1.37
N ARG A 63 -16.43 2.95 1.24
CA ARG A 63 -15.34 3.87 0.97
C ARG A 63 -14.36 3.20 0.03
N GLU A 64 -14.09 3.88 -1.03
CA GLU A 64 -13.10 3.48 -2.02
C GLU A 64 -12.14 4.64 -2.25
N ALA A 65 -10.84 4.35 -2.36
CA ALA A 65 -9.84 5.30 -2.79
C ALA A 65 -8.87 4.63 -3.74
N LYS A 66 -8.48 5.34 -4.79
CA LYS A 66 -7.59 4.86 -5.84
C LYS A 66 -6.55 5.91 -6.17
N ALA A 67 -5.34 5.46 -6.48
CA ALA A 67 -4.33 6.31 -7.08
C ALA A 67 -3.37 5.46 -7.93
N ASP A 68 -2.79 6.09 -8.94
CA ASP A 68 -1.74 5.50 -9.75
C ASP A 68 -0.38 6.02 -9.27
N ALA A 69 0.49 5.10 -8.87
CA ALA A 69 1.87 5.43 -8.50
C ALA A 69 2.80 5.55 -9.73
N GLY A 70 2.31 5.08 -10.88
CA GLY A 70 3.10 4.97 -12.11
C GLY A 70 4.04 3.76 -12.13
N PRO A 71 4.72 3.53 -13.24
CA PRO A 71 5.65 2.40 -13.37
C PRO A 71 6.84 2.55 -12.41
N PRO A 72 7.35 1.42 -11.88
CA PRO A 72 8.56 1.46 -11.08
C PRO A 72 9.74 1.97 -11.93
N PRO A 73 10.62 2.80 -11.34
CA PRO A 73 11.80 3.31 -12.04
C PRO A 73 12.84 2.20 -12.25
N ASP A 74 13.69 2.37 -13.25
CA ASP A 74 14.89 1.57 -13.38
C ASP A 74 15.99 2.01 -12.40
N ALA A 75 17.05 1.21 -12.30
CA ALA A 75 18.16 1.48 -11.39
C ALA A 75 18.91 2.77 -11.76
N GLY A 76 19.04 3.11 -13.04
CA GLY A 76 19.70 4.33 -13.49
C GLY A 76 18.92 5.57 -13.05
N THR A 77 17.59 5.53 -13.13
CA THR A 77 16.72 6.60 -12.66
C THR A 77 16.89 6.85 -11.16
N LEU A 78 16.93 5.79 -10.34
CA LEU A 78 17.14 5.92 -8.89
C LEU A 78 18.53 6.45 -8.55
N ALA A 79 19.57 5.95 -9.25
CA ALA A 79 20.94 6.37 -9.04
C ALA A 79 21.20 7.84 -9.42
N ALA A 80 20.44 8.38 -10.38
CA ALA A 80 20.56 9.77 -10.82
C ALA A 80 19.86 10.78 -9.90
N LEU A 81 19.08 10.34 -8.93
CA LEU A 81 18.40 11.22 -7.98
C LEU A 81 19.39 12.05 -7.17
N ARG A 82 19.12 13.34 -7.03
CA ARG A 82 19.90 14.27 -6.20
C ARG A 82 19.41 14.36 -4.77
N GLY A 83 18.23 13.82 -4.47
CA GLY A 83 17.58 13.82 -3.17
C GLY A 83 16.33 12.95 -3.19
N ILE A 84 15.66 12.86 -2.06
CA ILE A 84 14.42 12.09 -1.94
C ILE A 84 13.30 12.82 -2.66
N GLU A 85 12.63 12.13 -3.60
CA GLU A 85 11.40 12.58 -4.23
C GLU A 85 10.19 11.96 -3.55
N SER A 86 9.26 12.78 -3.11
CA SER A 86 8.03 12.33 -2.44
C SER A 86 6.80 12.80 -3.20
N LEU A 87 5.87 11.88 -3.44
CA LEU A 87 4.59 12.15 -4.06
C LEU A 87 3.47 11.68 -3.12
N VAL A 88 2.53 12.57 -2.85
CA VAL A 88 1.29 12.22 -2.15
C VAL A 88 0.35 11.56 -3.17
N LEU A 89 0.06 10.28 -2.98
CA LEU A 89 -0.86 9.52 -3.82
C LEU A 89 -2.31 9.66 -3.32
N LEU A 90 -2.49 9.55 -2.01
CA LEU A 90 -3.77 9.84 -1.34
C LEU A 90 -3.49 10.83 -0.21
N PRO A 91 -4.05 12.04 -0.27
CA PRO A 91 -3.96 13.01 0.82
C PRO A 91 -4.50 12.40 2.13
N MET A 92 -3.87 12.75 3.26
CA MET A 92 -4.29 12.24 4.56
C MET A 92 -5.70 12.70 4.89
N ALA A 93 -6.60 11.74 5.01
CA ALA A 93 -7.98 11.98 5.44
C ALA A 93 -8.06 12.16 6.97
N SER A 94 -9.20 12.64 7.47
CA SER A 94 -9.41 12.88 8.91
C SER A 94 -9.28 11.64 9.78
N ASP A 95 -9.57 10.47 9.22
CA ASP A 95 -9.41 9.17 9.88
C ASP A 95 -8.01 8.56 9.70
N GLY A 96 -7.12 9.23 8.98
CA GLY A 96 -5.74 8.81 8.77
C GLY A 96 -5.48 7.99 7.50
N LEU A 97 -6.50 7.66 6.68
CA LEU A 97 -6.22 7.03 5.38
C LEU A 97 -5.31 7.92 4.55
N ALA A 98 -4.19 7.38 4.09
CA ALA A 98 -3.24 8.11 3.26
C ALA A 98 -2.35 7.16 2.47
N ALA A 99 -1.72 7.66 1.40
CA ALA A 99 -0.69 6.93 0.69
C ALA A 99 0.34 7.88 0.08
N TRP A 100 1.59 7.43 0.11
CA TRP A 100 2.72 8.15 -0.46
C TRP A 100 3.59 7.23 -1.30
N ARG A 101 4.29 7.81 -2.26
CA ARG A 101 5.41 7.21 -2.96
C ARG A 101 6.66 8.00 -2.66
N HIS A 102 7.75 7.32 -2.30
CA HIS A 102 9.06 7.92 -2.12
C HIS A 102 10.06 7.23 -3.04
N ARG A 103 10.88 8.04 -3.72
CA ARG A 103 12.05 7.60 -4.47
C ARG A 103 13.29 8.12 -3.78
N LEU A 104 14.21 7.22 -3.48
CA LEU A 104 15.40 7.48 -2.70
C LEU A 104 16.64 7.20 -3.55
N PRO A 105 17.62 8.13 -3.59
CA PRO A 105 18.93 7.82 -4.14
C PRO A 105 19.64 6.76 -3.27
N PRO A 106 20.73 6.16 -3.79
CA PRO A 106 21.55 5.21 -3.04
C PRO A 106 21.94 5.71 -1.66
N GLY A 107 21.76 4.88 -0.63
CA GLY A 107 22.14 5.18 0.74
C GLY A 107 21.32 6.27 1.45
N ALA A 108 20.27 6.79 0.83
CA ALA A 108 19.44 7.82 1.47
C ALA A 108 18.57 7.22 2.58
N ALA A 109 18.47 7.96 3.70
CA ALA A 109 17.61 7.60 4.82
C ALA A 109 16.24 8.30 4.71
N LEU A 110 15.18 7.55 4.89
CA LEU A 110 13.80 8.05 4.92
C LEU A 110 13.20 7.82 6.30
N ARG A 111 12.68 8.89 6.90
CA ARG A 111 11.80 8.79 8.07
C ARG A 111 10.36 8.87 7.61
N GLY A 112 9.58 7.84 7.92
CA GLY A 112 8.16 7.78 7.59
C GLY A 112 7.26 8.67 8.44
N PRO A 113 5.99 8.80 8.03
CA PRO A 113 4.98 9.45 8.85
C PRO A 113 4.70 8.66 10.13
N ALA A 114 4.15 9.34 11.15
CA ALA A 114 3.78 8.69 12.40
C ALA A 114 2.65 7.66 12.16
N PRO A 115 2.86 6.36 12.44
CA PRO A 115 1.87 5.32 12.19
C PRO A 115 0.62 5.45 13.07
N SER A 116 0.74 6.10 14.23
CA SER A 116 -0.36 6.42 15.16
C SER A 116 -1.42 7.37 14.58
N ARG A 117 -1.14 8.02 13.45
CA ARG A 117 -2.14 8.81 12.74
C ARG A 117 -3.17 7.95 12.01
N GLY A 118 -2.92 6.64 11.88
CA GLY A 118 -3.80 5.64 11.29
C GLY A 118 -3.83 4.35 12.10
N GLU A 119 -4.19 3.24 11.46
CA GLU A 119 -4.20 1.87 12.01
C GLU A 119 -3.00 1.05 11.50
N GLY A 120 -1.83 1.68 11.42
CA GLY A 120 -0.61 1.06 10.90
C GLY A 120 -0.37 1.33 9.42
N GLN A 121 0.82 0.95 8.95
CA GLN A 121 1.31 1.24 7.62
C GLN A 121 1.95 0.02 6.99
N TYR A 122 1.64 -0.24 5.71
CA TYR A 122 2.49 -1.09 4.87
C TYR A 122 3.50 -0.24 4.10
N TRP A 123 4.73 -0.69 4.13
CA TRP A 123 5.82 -0.20 3.31
C TRP A 123 6.10 -1.23 2.23
N VAL A 124 5.80 -0.92 0.99
CA VAL A 124 5.93 -1.84 -0.15
C VAL A 124 7.06 -1.37 -1.05
N VAL A 125 8.12 -2.15 -1.16
CA VAL A 125 9.24 -1.85 -2.06
C VAL A 125 8.84 -2.19 -3.49
N THR A 126 8.92 -1.22 -4.39
CA THR A 126 8.53 -1.37 -5.80
C THR A 126 9.73 -1.39 -6.75
N ALA A 127 10.86 -0.79 -6.35
CA ALA A 127 12.13 -0.85 -7.07
C ALA A 127 13.33 -0.70 -6.11
N GLY A 128 14.49 -1.20 -6.51
CA GLY A 128 15.69 -1.16 -5.68
C GLY A 128 15.62 -2.01 -4.43
N SER A 129 16.12 -1.53 -3.30
CA SER A 129 16.03 -2.23 -2.02
C SER A 129 15.98 -1.27 -0.84
N LEU A 130 15.35 -1.70 0.26
CA LEU A 130 15.14 -0.89 1.46
C LEU A 130 15.41 -1.72 2.71
N ALA A 131 16.19 -1.20 3.65
CA ALA A 131 16.46 -1.84 4.94
C ALA A 131 15.81 -1.06 6.08
N PHE A 132 15.38 -1.76 7.13
CA PHE A 132 14.89 -1.22 8.39
C PHE A 132 15.84 -1.63 9.51
N GLY A 133 16.49 -0.63 10.15
CA GLY A 133 17.51 -0.90 11.18
C GLY A 133 18.65 -1.75 10.62
N GLU A 134 19.06 -2.75 11.37
CA GLU A 134 20.12 -3.71 11.00
C GLU A 134 19.58 -4.92 10.21
N GLY A 135 18.32 -4.90 9.81
CA GLY A 135 17.69 -5.98 9.05
C GLY A 135 18.25 -6.12 7.64
N ALA A 136 18.08 -7.32 7.07
CA ALA A 136 18.44 -7.57 5.67
C ALA A 136 17.64 -6.66 4.74
N PRO A 137 18.26 -6.14 3.65
CA PRO A 137 17.54 -5.31 2.68
C PRO A 137 16.40 -6.06 2.02
N LEU A 138 15.24 -5.46 2.01
CA LEU A 138 14.04 -5.96 1.35
C LEU A 138 14.12 -5.66 -0.16
N PRO A 139 14.06 -6.66 -1.03
CA PRO A 139 14.07 -6.46 -2.48
C PRO A 139 12.70 -5.97 -2.99
N PRO A 140 12.56 -5.69 -4.32
CA PRO A 140 11.28 -5.38 -4.91
C PRO A 140 10.23 -6.47 -4.64
N LEU A 141 8.97 -6.04 -4.51
CA LEU A 141 7.80 -6.87 -4.16
C LEU A 141 7.84 -7.43 -2.72
N SER A 142 8.69 -6.87 -1.86
CA SER A 142 8.63 -7.11 -0.42
C SER A 142 7.77 -6.06 0.26
N CYS A 143 7.24 -6.40 1.43
CA CYS A 143 6.55 -5.43 2.28
C CYS A 143 6.91 -5.62 3.76
N ALA A 144 6.88 -4.51 4.51
CA ALA A 144 6.97 -4.48 5.96
C ALA A 144 5.70 -3.81 6.53
N PHE A 145 5.23 -4.28 7.67
CA PHE A 145 4.13 -3.64 8.39
C PHE A 145 4.65 -2.92 9.63
N ILE A 146 4.30 -1.65 9.76
CA ILE A 146 4.61 -0.82 10.92
C ILE A 146 3.32 -0.68 11.74
N PHE A 147 3.38 -1.15 12.98
CA PHE A 147 2.23 -1.12 13.88
C PHE A 147 1.86 0.32 14.30
N PRO A 148 0.58 0.59 14.60
CA PRO A 148 0.11 1.95 14.92
C PRO A 148 0.72 2.51 16.21
N ASP A 149 1.09 1.67 17.16
CA ASP A 149 1.76 2.01 18.43
C ASP A 149 3.29 2.08 18.29
N GLY A 150 3.83 1.76 17.12
CA GLY A 150 5.26 1.83 16.83
C GLY A 150 5.77 3.26 16.61
N ALA A 151 7.09 3.42 16.70
CA ALA A 151 7.74 4.64 16.28
C ALA A 151 7.64 4.82 14.74
N PRO A 152 7.74 6.07 14.24
CA PRO A 152 7.90 6.31 12.81
C PRO A 152 9.07 5.49 12.25
N ALA A 153 8.80 4.72 11.20
CA ALA A 153 9.82 3.89 10.59
C ALA A 153 10.99 4.73 10.09
N GLN A 154 12.20 4.19 10.27
CA GLN A 154 13.41 4.70 9.64
C GLN A 154 13.93 3.64 8.69
N ALA A 155 14.07 4.01 7.44
CA ALA A 155 14.48 3.09 6.38
C ALA A 155 15.67 3.66 5.61
N LEU A 156 16.54 2.78 5.14
CA LEU A 156 17.74 3.11 4.38
C LEU A 156 17.66 2.48 3.00
N ALA A 157 17.83 3.28 1.96
CA ALA A 157 17.91 2.78 0.59
C ALA A 157 19.22 2.00 0.37
N GLY A 158 19.12 0.90 -0.35
CA GLY A 158 20.30 0.12 -0.73
C GLY A 158 21.18 0.81 -1.78
N PRO A 159 22.24 0.14 -2.25
CA PRO A 159 23.25 0.73 -3.15
C PRO A 159 22.71 1.11 -4.53
N GLY A 160 21.56 0.57 -4.94
CA GLY A 160 20.87 0.95 -6.18
C GLY A 160 19.75 1.97 -5.99
N GLY A 161 19.60 2.55 -4.79
CA GLY A 161 18.45 3.36 -4.44
C GLY A 161 17.20 2.52 -4.10
N ALA A 162 16.06 3.17 -3.89
CA ALA A 162 14.80 2.50 -3.64
C ALA A 162 13.60 3.32 -4.13
N GLU A 163 12.53 2.65 -4.54
CA GLU A 163 11.18 3.22 -4.55
C GLU A 163 10.30 2.44 -3.58
N VAL A 164 9.57 3.16 -2.73
CA VAL A 164 8.70 2.58 -1.73
C VAL A 164 7.34 3.29 -1.71
N LEU A 165 6.27 2.50 -1.60
CA LEU A 165 4.94 2.98 -1.28
C LEU A 165 4.72 2.86 0.22
N VAL A 166 4.24 3.93 0.86
CA VAL A 166 3.80 3.93 2.25
C VAL A 166 2.28 4.04 2.25
N LEU A 167 1.60 2.98 2.67
CA LEU A 167 0.15 2.80 2.61
C LEU A 167 -0.40 2.77 4.03
N GLN A 168 -1.06 3.83 4.46
CA GLN A 168 -1.57 3.96 5.82
C GLN A 168 -3.06 3.65 5.89
N TYR A 169 -3.42 2.77 6.81
CA TYR A 169 -4.81 2.42 7.07
C TYR A 169 -5.53 3.49 7.89
N PRO A 170 -6.84 3.69 7.63
CA PRO A 170 -7.66 4.60 8.44
C PRO A 170 -7.92 4.00 9.81
N ARG A 171 -8.09 4.85 10.82
CA ARG A 171 -8.57 4.46 12.15
C ARG A 171 -10.03 4.00 12.08
N GLY A 172 -10.42 3.21 13.07
CA GLY A 172 -11.80 2.76 13.19
C GLY A 172 -12.08 1.50 12.39
N ARG A 173 -11.30 0.44 12.66
CA ARG A 173 -11.65 -0.92 12.22
C ARG A 173 -13.12 -1.17 12.49
N ALA A 174 -13.85 -1.62 11.48
CA ALA A 174 -15.04 -2.39 11.74
C ALA A 174 -14.56 -3.67 12.44
N HIS A 175 -14.62 -3.71 13.77
CA HIS A 175 -14.36 -4.94 14.50
C HIS A 175 -15.32 -5.98 13.98
N LEU A 176 -14.79 -7.02 13.33
CA LEU A 176 -15.53 -8.22 13.11
C LEU A 176 -15.76 -8.83 14.50
N PRO A 177 -17.01 -9.07 14.93
CA PRO A 177 -17.23 -9.90 16.10
C PRO A 177 -16.55 -11.24 15.83
N ALA A 178 -15.85 -11.75 16.84
CA ALA A 178 -15.24 -13.08 16.82
C ALA A 178 -16.27 -14.16 16.50
#